data_74951d88305a6219f149ba3a5ae23c04
#
_entry.id   74951d88305a6219f149ba3a5ae23c04
#
_cell.length_a   1.000
_cell.length_b   1.000
_cell.length_c   1.000
_cell.angle_alpha   90.00
_cell.angle_beta   90.00
_cell.angle_gamma   90.00
#
_symmetry.space_group_name_H-M   'P 1'
#
loop_
_entity.id
_entity.type
_entity.pdbx_description
1 polymer ?
#
loop_
_entity_poly.entity_id
_entity_poly.type
_entity_poly.pdbx_seq_one_letter_code
_entity_poly.pdbx_strand_id
1 'polypeptide(L)'
;MTSEAQVQARILLACGALPGIRLFRNTVGEGWVGKVIRSNDPRLTILRDARRVTFGLFPGSPDILGWKTIEINRSMEGQIIAQLVGLEVKNGLGVRFAEQVKFGNALQAAGALYGVVNSTEIAKFILQGGNNAVNKE
;
A
#
# COMPACT_ATOMS: atom_id res chain seq x y z
N MET A 1 -7.75 28.31 -12.75
CA MET A 1 -7.44 26.92 -13.17
C MET A 1 -7.44 25.99 -11.97
N THR A 2 -8.04 24.81 -12.10
CA THR A 2 -8.02 23.80 -11.04
C THR A 2 -6.65 23.13 -11.04
N SER A 3 -5.97 23.08 -9.89
CA SER A 3 -4.67 22.41 -9.80
C SER A 3 -4.83 20.89 -9.89
N GLU A 4 -3.78 20.20 -10.34
CA GLU A 4 -3.73 18.73 -10.41
C GLU A 4 -4.04 18.10 -9.05
N ALA A 5 -3.50 18.64 -7.95
CA ALA A 5 -3.80 18.19 -6.59
C ALA A 5 -5.30 18.30 -6.23
N GLN A 6 -5.98 19.35 -6.71
CA GLN A 6 -7.42 19.47 -6.51
C GLN A 6 -8.21 18.46 -7.34
N VAL A 7 -7.77 18.16 -8.55
CA VAL A 7 -8.36 17.10 -9.39
C VAL A 7 -8.20 15.74 -8.72
N GLN A 8 -7.00 15.39 -8.26
CA GLN A 8 -6.74 14.17 -7.52
C GLN A 8 -7.62 14.03 -6.28
N ALA A 9 -7.76 15.10 -5.47
CA ALA A 9 -8.59 15.09 -4.28
C ALA A 9 -10.07 14.80 -4.61
N ARG A 10 -10.60 15.42 -5.67
CA ARG A 10 -11.97 15.18 -6.13
C ARG A 10 -12.18 13.74 -6.60
N ILE A 11 -11.23 13.18 -7.36
CA ILE A 11 -11.28 11.79 -7.82
C ILE A 11 -11.29 10.83 -6.62
N LEU A 12 -10.37 11.01 -5.67
CA LEU A 12 -10.29 10.18 -4.47
C LEU A 12 -11.59 10.22 -3.66
N LEU A 13 -12.19 11.39 -3.51
CA LEU A 13 -13.44 11.57 -2.78
C LEU A 13 -14.64 10.92 -3.52
N ALA A 14 -14.81 11.25 -4.79
CA ALA A 14 -15.97 10.82 -5.57
C ALA A 14 -15.88 9.33 -5.95
N CYS A 15 -14.75 8.87 -6.46
CA CYS A 15 -14.58 7.50 -6.94
C CYS A 15 -14.26 6.52 -5.81
N GLY A 16 -13.55 6.96 -4.76
CA GLY A 16 -13.27 6.12 -3.59
C GLY A 16 -14.52 5.77 -2.75
N ALA A 17 -15.63 6.50 -2.94
CA ALA A 17 -16.91 6.21 -2.31
C ALA A 17 -17.75 5.18 -3.09
N LEU A 18 -17.35 4.78 -4.30
CA LEU A 18 -18.06 3.80 -5.10
C LEU A 18 -17.97 2.40 -4.48
N PRO A 19 -19.05 1.59 -4.53
CA PRO A 19 -19.04 0.23 -4.00
C PRO A 19 -17.93 -0.63 -4.60
N GLY A 20 -17.21 -1.35 -3.76
CA GLY A 20 -16.10 -2.25 -4.17
C GLY A 20 -14.85 -1.54 -4.66
N ILE A 21 -14.81 -0.22 -4.65
CA ILE A 21 -13.64 0.58 -5.02
C ILE A 21 -12.88 1.00 -3.76
N ARG A 22 -11.56 0.89 -3.82
CA ARG A 22 -10.63 1.49 -2.85
C ARG A 22 -9.51 2.20 -3.58
N LEU A 23 -9.35 3.48 -3.32
CA LEU A 23 -8.31 4.30 -3.94
C LEU A 23 -7.42 4.94 -2.88
N PHE A 24 -6.16 5.10 -3.19
CA PHE A 24 -5.17 5.78 -2.37
C PHE A 24 -4.17 6.52 -3.24
N ARG A 25 -3.60 7.56 -2.67
CA ARG A 25 -2.59 8.37 -3.36
C ARG A 25 -1.26 7.64 -3.40
N ASN A 26 -0.61 7.65 -4.55
CA ASN A 26 0.77 7.19 -4.74
C ASN A 26 1.65 8.40 -5.04
N THR A 27 2.20 8.99 -4.00
CA THR A 27 3.16 10.08 -4.15
C THR A 27 4.55 9.49 -4.33
N VAL A 28 5.14 9.69 -5.51
CA VAL A 28 6.52 9.27 -5.80
C VAL A 28 7.43 10.48 -5.61
N GLY A 29 8.52 10.30 -4.90
CA GLY A 29 9.44 11.39 -4.67
C GLY A 29 10.68 10.98 -3.86
N GLU A 30 11.44 11.99 -3.49
CA GLU A 30 12.62 11.85 -2.66
C GLU A 30 12.51 12.76 -1.45
N GLY A 31 13.12 12.36 -0.36
CA GLY A 31 13.15 13.11 0.87
C GLY A 31 14.36 12.78 1.72
N TRP A 32 14.39 13.36 2.89
CA TRP A 32 15.43 13.12 3.86
C TRP A 32 14.84 12.57 5.14
N VAL A 33 15.44 11.54 5.70
CA VAL A 33 15.12 11.02 7.02
C VAL A 33 16.32 11.12 7.92
N GLY A 34 16.08 11.40 9.19
CA GLY A 34 17.13 11.55 10.19
C GLY A 34 16.54 11.90 11.55
N LYS A 35 17.39 12.08 12.52
CA LYS A 35 16.97 12.52 13.86
C LYS A 35 16.70 14.02 13.84
N VAL A 36 15.47 14.42 14.10
CA VAL A 36 15.09 15.84 14.16
C VAL A 36 15.78 16.51 15.34
N ILE A 37 16.45 17.63 15.07
CA ILE A 37 17.01 18.53 16.08
C ILE A 37 16.10 19.75 16.17
N ARG A 38 15.80 20.23 17.37
CA ARG A 38 15.04 21.46 17.55
C ARG A 38 15.80 22.64 16.95
N SER A 39 15.10 23.43 16.15
CA SER A 39 15.52 24.73 15.67
C SER A 39 14.69 25.82 16.34
N ASN A 40 15.30 26.96 16.58
CA ASN A 40 14.58 28.17 17.07
C ASN A 40 13.82 28.88 15.93
N ASP A 41 14.12 28.56 14.68
CA ASP A 41 13.36 29.05 13.51
C ASP A 41 12.30 28.01 13.12
N PRO A 42 11.00 28.33 13.21
CA PRO A 42 9.92 27.39 12.88
C PRO A 42 9.87 27.00 11.39
N ARG A 43 10.57 27.75 10.53
CA ARG A 43 10.67 27.45 9.09
C ARG A 43 11.82 26.49 8.76
N LEU A 44 12.64 26.14 9.77
CA LEU A 44 13.83 25.30 9.59
C LEU A 44 13.70 23.98 10.35
N THR A 45 13.86 22.88 9.63
CA THR A 45 14.00 21.55 10.20
C THR A 45 15.42 21.06 10.00
N ILE A 46 16.11 20.77 11.08
CA ILE A 46 17.48 20.26 11.08
C ILE A 46 17.43 18.75 11.35
N LEU A 47 18.11 17.98 10.51
CA LEU A 47 18.22 16.52 10.66
C LEU A 47 19.68 16.17 10.97
N ARG A 48 19.89 15.39 12.05
CA ARG A 48 21.16 14.72 12.33
C ARG A 48 21.14 13.34 11.70
N ASP A 49 22.29 12.87 11.23
CA ASP A 49 22.45 11.57 10.56
C ASP A 49 21.49 11.45 9.37
N ALA A 50 21.34 12.55 8.64
CA ALA A 50 20.41 12.66 7.53
C ALA A 50 20.82 11.73 6.38
N ARG A 51 19.87 10.92 5.90
CA ARG A 51 20.04 10.08 4.72
C ARG A 51 18.90 10.33 3.73
N ARG A 52 19.23 10.29 2.45
CA ARG A 52 18.27 10.42 1.37
C ARG A 52 17.44 9.13 1.25
N VAL A 53 16.16 9.28 1.02
CA VAL A 53 15.23 8.18 0.79
C VAL A 53 14.33 8.50 -0.39
N THR A 54 13.97 7.48 -1.14
CA THR A 54 12.89 7.55 -2.12
C THR A 54 11.61 6.96 -1.51
N PHE A 55 10.47 7.49 -1.89
CA PHE A 55 9.17 7.01 -1.46
C PHE A 55 8.21 6.91 -2.64
N GLY A 56 7.10 6.20 -2.44
CA GLY A 56 6.18 5.81 -3.52
C GLY A 56 6.67 4.57 -4.25
N LEU A 57 6.05 4.26 -5.40
CA LEU A 57 6.46 3.10 -6.20
C LEU A 57 7.74 3.40 -7.00
N PHE A 58 7.60 3.84 -8.23
CA PHE A 58 8.74 4.19 -9.09
C PHE A 58 8.34 5.35 -10.02
N PRO A 59 9.31 6.10 -10.56
CA PRO A 59 9.02 7.18 -11.52
C PRO A 59 8.24 6.65 -12.73
N GLY A 60 7.12 7.32 -13.03
CA GLY A 60 6.19 6.89 -14.08
C GLY A 60 5.02 6.03 -13.60
N SER A 61 5.00 5.61 -12.32
CA SER A 61 3.80 4.99 -11.74
C SER A 61 2.67 6.01 -11.59
N PRO A 62 1.39 5.58 -11.68
CA PRO A 62 0.26 6.51 -11.61
C PRO A 62 0.11 7.16 -10.21
N ASP A 63 -0.44 8.37 -10.18
CA ASP A 63 -0.64 9.15 -8.95
C ASP A 63 -1.70 8.57 -8.00
N ILE A 64 -2.64 7.81 -8.55
CA ILE A 64 -3.70 7.16 -7.80
C ILE A 64 -3.66 5.67 -8.11
N LEU A 65 -3.62 4.88 -7.06
CA LEU A 65 -3.69 3.42 -7.10
C LEU A 65 -4.85 2.92 -6.27
N GLY A 66 -5.21 1.68 -6.45
CA GLY A 66 -6.26 1.07 -5.67
C GLY A 66 -6.68 -0.28 -6.23
N TRP A 67 -7.83 -0.73 -5.79
CA TRP A 67 -8.44 -1.95 -6.32
C TRP A 67 -9.94 -1.76 -6.52
N LYS A 68 -10.49 -2.60 -7.38
CA LYS A 68 -11.91 -2.84 -7.51
C LYS A 68 -12.17 -4.31 -7.19
N THR A 69 -13.03 -4.55 -6.22
CA THR A 69 -13.50 -5.91 -5.92
C THR A 69 -14.40 -6.39 -7.05
N ILE A 70 -14.10 -7.54 -7.63
CA ILE A 70 -14.84 -8.15 -8.74
C ILE A 70 -15.28 -9.54 -8.30
N GLU A 71 -16.56 -9.82 -8.43
CA GLU A 71 -17.09 -11.17 -8.32
C GLU A 71 -16.93 -11.88 -9.67
N ILE A 72 -16.14 -12.95 -9.69
CA ILE A 72 -15.87 -13.71 -10.91
C ILE A 72 -17.12 -14.54 -11.26
N ASN A 73 -17.56 -14.44 -12.49
CA ASN A 73 -18.70 -15.17 -13.01
C ASN A 73 -18.39 -15.78 -14.38
N ARG A 74 -19.33 -16.57 -14.92
CA ARG A 74 -19.13 -17.30 -16.19
C ARG A 74 -18.84 -16.40 -17.39
N SER A 75 -19.32 -15.16 -17.40
CA SER A 75 -19.07 -14.23 -18.51
C SER A 75 -17.61 -13.76 -18.56
N MET A 76 -16.84 -14.05 -17.52
CA MET A 76 -15.42 -13.71 -17.42
C MET A 76 -14.48 -14.88 -17.76
N GLU A 77 -15.01 -15.99 -18.22
CA GLU A 77 -14.20 -17.15 -18.63
C GLU A 77 -13.21 -16.75 -19.73
N GLY A 78 -11.94 -17.08 -19.55
CA GLY A 78 -10.85 -16.72 -20.46
C GLY A 78 -10.31 -15.31 -20.30
N GLN A 79 -10.88 -14.46 -19.44
CA GLN A 79 -10.31 -13.14 -19.16
C GLN A 79 -9.07 -13.24 -18.27
N ILE A 80 -8.10 -12.37 -18.54
CA ILE A 80 -6.91 -12.20 -17.70
C ILE A 80 -7.14 -11.01 -16.78
N ILE A 81 -7.02 -11.23 -15.48
CA ILE A 81 -7.15 -10.19 -14.45
C ILE A 81 -5.84 -10.08 -13.67
N ALA A 82 -5.46 -8.86 -13.28
CA ALA A 82 -4.37 -8.64 -12.34
C ALA A 82 -4.89 -8.73 -10.91
N GLN A 83 -4.43 -9.72 -10.15
CA GLN A 83 -4.73 -9.83 -8.72
C GLN A 83 -3.74 -9.00 -7.92
N LEU A 84 -4.22 -8.12 -7.04
CA LEU A 84 -3.34 -7.33 -6.18
C LEU A 84 -2.61 -8.25 -5.19
N VAL A 85 -1.34 -7.95 -4.95
CA VAL A 85 -0.48 -8.66 -4.01
C VAL A 85 0.02 -7.68 -2.95
N GLY A 86 -0.06 -8.07 -1.68
CA GLY A 86 0.53 -7.36 -0.55
C GLY A 86 1.33 -8.32 0.33
N LEU A 87 2.62 -8.09 0.45
CA LEU A 87 3.49 -8.85 1.34
C LEU A 87 4.02 -7.93 2.44
N GLU A 88 3.61 -8.18 3.67
CA GLU A 88 4.12 -7.49 4.86
C GLU A 88 5.37 -8.21 5.36
N VAL A 89 6.53 -7.58 5.20
CA VAL A 89 7.81 -8.20 5.58
C VAL A 89 8.09 -7.93 7.06
N LYS A 90 8.34 -8.98 7.83
CA LYS A 90 8.77 -8.92 9.23
C LYS A 90 10.00 -9.79 9.46
N ASN A 91 10.95 -9.29 10.22
CA ASN A 91 11.99 -10.12 10.81
C ASN A 91 11.41 -10.83 12.06
N GLY A 92 11.84 -12.05 12.33
CA GLY A 92 11.27 -13.06 13.24
C GLY A 92 10.47 -12.66 14.49
N LEU A 93 10.72 -11.48 15.09
CA LEU A 93 10.00 -10.97 16.27
C LEU A 93 9.17 -9.72 15.99
N GLY A 94 9.05 -9.33 14.73
CA GLY A 94 8.33 -8.12 14.35
C GLY A 94 6.82 -8.24 14.53
N VAL A 95 6.23 -7.39 15.38
CA VAL A 95 4.78 -7.28 15.58
C VAL A 95 4.19 -6.37 14.51
N ARG A 96 3.01 -6.72 14.01
CA ARG A 96 2.25 -5.84 13.10
C ARG A 96 1.59 -4.72 13.89
N PHE A 97 1.62 -3.51 13.33
CA PHE A 97 0.79 -2.42 13.85
C PHE A 97 -0.69 -2.67 13.51
N ALA A 98 -1.58 -2.12 14.32
CA ALA A 98 -3.03 -2.29 14.15
C ALA A 98 -3.50 -1.86 12.74
N GLU A 99 -2.92 -0.80 12.19
CA GLU A 99 -3.20 -0.30 10.84
C GLU A 99 -2.77 -1.31 9.75
N GLN A 100 -1.65 -1.99 9.93
CA GLN A 100 -1.18 -3.04 9.01
C GLN A 100 -2.12 -4.25 9.02
N VAL A 101 -2.59 -4.64 10.19
CA VAL A 101 -3.58 -5.72 10.33
C VAL A 101 -4.88 -5.33 9.64
N LYS A 102 -5.40 -4.13 9.91
CA LYS A 102 -6.64 -3.62 9.33
C LYS A 102 -6.56 -3.53 7.80
N PHE A 103 -5.44 -3.03 7.28
CA PHE A 103 -5.20 -2.94 5.83
C PHE A 103 -5.09 -4.32 5.18
N GLY A 104 -4.34 -5.25 5.79
CA GLY A 104 -4.19 -6.62 5.30
C GLY A 104 -5.52 -7.37 5.25
N ASN A 105 -6.35 -7.23 6.29
CA ASN A 105 -7.69 -7.82 6.30
C ASN A 105 -8.58 -7.24 5.19
N ALA A 106 -8.50 -5.93 4.92
CA ALA A 106 -9.24 -5.30 3.83
C ALA A 106 -8.77 -5.81 2.45
N LEU A 107 -7.47 -6.02 2.28
CA LEU A 107 -6.90 -6.61 1.06
C LEU A 107 -7.40 -8.03 0.82
N GLN A 108 -7.34 -8.89 1.83
CA GLN A 108 -7.81 -10.27 1.74
C GLN A 108 -9.33 -10.33 1.45
N ALA A 109 -10.13 -9.50 2.13
CA ALA A 109 -11.57 -9.41 1.89
C ALA A 109 -11.91 -8.94 0.46
N ALA A 110 -11.04 -8.17 -0.17
CA ALA A 110 -11.17 -7.72 -1.56
C ALA A 110 -10.67 -8.76 -2.58
N GLY A 111 -10.16 -9.92 -2.15
CA GLY A 111 -9.65 -10.98 -3.02
C GLY A 111 -8.18 -10.86 -3.40
N ALA A 112 -7.42 -9.97 -2.73
CA ALA A 112 -5.99 -9.86 -2.92
C ALA A 112 -5.24 -11.05 -2.27
N LEU A 113 -4.06 -11.35 -2.81
CA LEU A 113 -3.08 -12.20 -2.13
C LEU A 113 -2.36 -11.35 -1.07
N TYR A 114 -2.54 -11.70 0.19
CA TYR A 114 -1.88 -10.97 1.28
C TYR A 114 -1.34 -11.92 2.33
N GLY A 115 -0.16 -11.62 2.85
CA GLY A 115 0.38 -12.33 4.00
C GLY A 115 1.60 -11.65 4.61
N VAL A 116 1.93 -12.10 5.82
CA VAL A 116 3.14 -11.69 6.54
C VAL A 116 4.25 -12.67 6.21
N VAL A 117 5.38 -12.17 5.77
CA VAL A 117 6.50 -12.98 5.29
C VAL A 117 7.80 -12.64 6.01
N ASN A 118 8.60 -13.66 6.27
CA ASN A 118 9.95 -13.54 6.80
C ASN A 118 10.97 -14.34 5.98
N SER A 119 10.52 -14.99 4.92
CA SER A 119 11.36 -15.77 4.02
C SER A 119 10.78 -15.80 2.60
N THR A 120 11.62 -16.16 1.65
CA THR A 120 11.22 -16.33 0.24
C THR A 120 10.28 -17.52 0.05
N GLU A 121 10.40 -18.56 0.86
CA GLU A 121 9.56 -19.76 0.83
C GLU A 121 8.11 -19.42 1.19
N ILE A 122 7.91 -18.65 2.27
CA ILE A 122 6.59 -18.19 2.69
C ILE A 122 5.99 -17.25 1.64
N ALA A 123 6.80 -16.34 1.08
CA ALA A 123 6.35 -15.45 0.03
C ALA A 123 5.86 -16.22 -1.21
N LYS A 124 6.64 -17.22 -1.68
CA LYS A 124 6.25 -18.09 -2.80
C LYS A 124 4.95 -18.85 -2.50
N PHE A 125 4.80 -19.38 -1.29
CA PHE A 125 3.58 -20.08 -0.88
C PHE A 125 2.33 -19.17 -1.01
N ILE A 126 2.42 -17.93 -0.51
CA ILE A 126 1.31 -16.96 -0.63
C ILE A 126 1.03 -16.62 -2.10
N LEU A 127 2.06 -16.37 -2.91
CA LEU A 127 1.91 -16.05 -4.32
C LEU A 127 1.29 -17.18 -5.15
N GLN A 128 1.37 -18.40 -4.70
CA GLN A 128 0.72 -19.58 -5.29
C GLN A 128 -0.72 -19.80 -4.78
N GLY A 129 -1.28 -18.83 -4.05
CA GLY A 129 -2.63 -18.90 -3.50
C GLY A 129 -2.73 -19.61 -2.15
N GLY A 130 -1.60 -19.90 -1.51
CA GLY A 130 -1.56 -20.42 -0.14
C GLY A 130 -2.02 -19.38 0.87
N ASN A 131 -2.94 -19.74 1.76
CA ASN A 131 -3.29 -18.91 2.90
C ASN A 131 -2.34 -19.18 4.06
N ASN A 132 -1.55 -18.17 4.42
CA ASN A 132 -0.88 -18.18 5.72
C ASN A 132 -1.95 -17.93 6.80
N ALA A 133 -2.40 -19.01 7.41
CA ALA A 133 -3.27 -18.98 8.59
C ALA A 133 -2.49 -18.52 9.85
N VAL A 134 -1.70 -17.45 9.72
CA VAL A 134 -1.09 -16.76 10.87
C VAL A 134 -1.99 -15.59 11.26
N ASN A 135 -3.28 -15.90 11.44
CA ASN A 135 -4.24 -15.03 12.10
C ASN A 135 -4.83 -15.80 13.27
N LYS A 136 -4.01 -16.14 14.27
CA LYS A 136 -4.51 -16.45 15.59
C LYS A 136 -3.70 -15.62 16.57
N GLU A 137 -4.43 -14.67 17.18
CA GLU A 137 -4.16 -13.83 18.35
C GLU A 137 -3.36 -12.56 18.10
#